data_15aeff48e818f0ab8f5f79cc8c52d575
#
_entry.id   15aeff48e818f0ab8f5f79cc8c52d575
#
_cell.length_a   1.000
_cell.length_b   1.000
_cell.length_c   1.000
_cell.angle_alpha   90.00
_cell.angle_beta   90.00
_cell.angle_gamma   90.00
#
_symmetry.space_group_name_H-M   'P 1'
#
loop_
_entity.id
_entity.type
_entity.pdbx_description
1 polymer ?
#
loop_
_entity_poly.entity_id
_entity_poly.type
_entity_poly.pdbx_seq_one_letter_code
_entity_poly.pdbx_strand_id
1 'polypeptide(L)'
;MSVSPQEIAGLRRRYLWMAVSICVLDIGISVIFRLVNGRWADIWMSVIPSLVLLLGVNGLLASRLFEPIRRFLGGEIAFEEIERRLTQLPLLTARWVAIFAFLLYAYRNSLSWWLPPSAVVGLQAPAIADYIAVCLLLPVYYFTYTYFVVSDYLANLCTFIFERTGRNLTLYFGRYATKLIVALLVVSIVPLAAIIVDLFSYTGERQQAEIVVDAASAVIGLTISAYFVSRSLLRPIGVLSRAMTRVAEGDLEVRAPVTSNDEIGALTGRFNAMIEGLREREQLRETFGRYVDESVAATILRRQKSEGGQGARSGETGEATILFSDIAGFTTIAEYLTPAELVGALNDYLETVLAPIREHGGVVHTFIGDGLFASFNMPLACESHAVAAVRAALDIQRAVGSRTFGDQGVALATRIGISTGPVIGGDIGAGKRMNFTLLGDTVNLAARLEELNKQYGTRILVSQSTR
;
A
#
# COMPACT_ATOMS: atom_id res chain seq x y z
N MET A 1 3.16 19.74 -9.55
CA MET A 1 2.02 18.87 -9.89
C MET A 1 0.81 19.79 -10.07
N SER A 2 0.25 19.88 -11.26
CA SER A 2 -0.93 20.73 -11.50
C SER A 2 -2.11 19.84 -11.87
N VAL A 3 -3.05 19.73 -10.93
CA VAL A 3 -4.38 19.20 -11.23
C VAL A 3 -5.08 20.22 -12.09
N SER A 4 -5.83 19.77 -13.11
CA SER A 4 -6.52 20.70 -14.02
C SER A 4 -7.53 21.58 -13.26
N PRO A 5 -7.69 22.85 -13.63
CA PRO A 5 -8.68 23.74 -12.99
C PRO A 5 -10.10 23.17 -13.03
N GLN A 6 -10.45 22.39 -14.05
CA GLN A 6 -11.76 21.74 -14.18
C GLN A 6 -11.95 20.62 -13.15
N GLU A 7 -10.92 19.79 -12.90
CA GLU A 7 -10.96 18.74 -11.86
C GLU A 7 -11.10 19.37 -10.46
N ILE A 8 -10.32 20.44 -10.17
CA ILE A 8 -10.41 21.16 -8.89
C ILE A 8 -11.81 21.75 -8.70
N ALA A 9 -12.39 22.36 -9.72
CA ALA A 9 -13.76 22.87 -9.67
C ALA A 9 -14.79 21.76 -9.45
N GLY A 10 -14.59 20.60 -10.06
CA GLY A 10 -15.40 19.39 -9.85
C GLY A 10 -15.36 18.89 -8.41
N LEU A 11 -14.17 18.78 -7.83
CA LEU A 11 -13.96 18.37 -6.43
C LEU A 11 -14.59 19.38 -5.47
N ARG A 12 -14.39 20.69 -5.70
CA ARG A 12 -15.01 21.75 -4.91
C ARG A 12 -16.53 21.68 -4.95
N ARG A 13 -17.13 21.53 -6.14
CA ARG A 13 -18.58 21.42 -6.31
C ARG A 13 -19.16 20.22 -5.55
N ARG A 14 -18.51 19.06 -5.63
CA ARG A 14 -18.93 17.86 -4.87
C ARG A 14 -18.85 18.09 -3.36
N TYR A 15 -17.79 18.70 -2.87
CA TYR A 15 -17.66 19.05 -1.46
C TYR A 15 -18.76 20.00 -0.98
N LEU A 16 -19.01 21.07 -1.72
CA LEU A 16 -20.06 22.04 -1.41
C LEU A 16 -21.43 21.38 -1.33
N TRP A 17 -21.77 20.53 -2.31
CA TRP A 17 -23.02 19.78 -2.30
C TRP A 17 -23.13 18.87 -1.08
N MET A 18 -22.07 18.17 -0.70
CA MET A 18 -22.06 17.29 0.47
C MET A 18 -22.19 18.09 1.77
N ALA A 19 -21.52 19.22 1.88
CA ALA A 19 -21.57 20.08 3.07
C ALA A 19 -22.97 20.68 3.32
N VAL A 20 -23.74 20.96 2.25
CA VAL A 20 -25.09 21.57 2.37
C VAL A 20 -26.23 20.56 2.22
N SER A 21 -25.94 19.30 1.92
CA SER A 21 -26.95 18.27 1.61
C SER A 21 -27.97 18.06 2.72
N ILE A 22 -27.56 18.15 3.99
CA ILE A 22 -28.47 18.04 5.13
C ILE A 22 -29.49 19.18 5.14
N CYS A 23 -29.09 20.40 4.78
CA CYS A 23 -29.99 21.55 4.71
C CYS A 23 -31.05 21.36 3.62
N VAL A 24 -30.63 20.80 2.47
CA VAL A 24 -31.55 20.50 1.36
C VAL A 24 -32.54 19.41 1.74
N LEU A 25 -32.08 18.36 2.46
CA LEU A 25 -32.91 17.27 2.93
C LEU A 25 -33.98 17.75 3.91
N ASP A 26 -33.58 18.48 4.96
CA ASP A 26 -34.47 19.00 6.00
C ASP A 26 -35.53 19.94 5.41
N ILE A 27 -35.10 20.86 4.56
CA ILE A 27 -36.01 21.79 3.91
C ILE A 27 -36.94 21.09 2.92
N GLY A 28 -36.44 20.07 2.20
CA GLY A 28 -37.26 19.24 1.32
C GLY A 28 -38.39 18.56 2.08
N ILE A 29 -38.09 17.98 3.23
CA ILE A 29 -39.09 17.37 4.14
C ILE A 29 -40.09 18.44 4.63
N SER A 30 -39.60 19.60 5.07
CA SER A 30 -40.42 20.71 5.52
C SER A 30 -41.36 21.24 4.44
N VAL A 31 -40.92 21.31 3.18
CA VAL A 31 -41.75 21.71 2.04
C VAL A 31 -42.84 20.66 1.77
N ILE A 32 -42.47 19.40 1.67
CA ILE A 32 -43.43 18.31 1.42
C ILE A 32 -44.52 18.29 2.49
N PHE A 33 -44.17 18.42 3.76
CA PHE A 33 -45.11 18.44 4.87
C PHE A 33 -46.12 19.59 4.76
N ARG A 34 -45.65 20.85 4.42
CA ARG A 34 -46.56 21.96 4.27
C ARG A 34 -47.46 21.87 3.04
N LEU A 35 -46.93 21.28 1.96
CA LEU A 35 -47.74 20.99 0.76
C LEU A 35 -48.88 20.01 1.08
N VAL A 36 -48.58 18.91 1.77
CA VAL A 36 -49.57 17.89 2.14
C VAL A 36 -50.67 18.49 3.04
N ASN A 37 -50.30 19.40 3.95
CA ASN A 37 -51.22 20.05 4.88
C ASN A 37 -51.88 21.34 4.33
N GLY A 38 -51.71 21.63 3.02
CA GLY A 38 -52.37 22.82 2.38
C GLY A 38 -51.82 24.16 2.82
N ARG A 39 -50.66 24.21 3.48
CA ARG A 39 -50.04 25.42 4.07
C ARG A 39 -49.06 26.12 3.10
N TRP A 40 -49.54 26.47 1.91
CA TRP A 40 -48.72 27.01 0.83
C TRP A 40 -48.05 28.35 1.15
N ALA A 41 -48.78 29.23 1.87
CA ALA A 41 -48.28 30.54 2.26
C ALA A 41 -47.02 30.45 3.14
N ASP A 42 -46.97 29.46 4.01
CA ASP A 42 -45.84 29.25 4.94
C ASP A 42 -44.54 28.88 4.23
N ILE A 43 -44.63 28.26 3.03
CA ILE A 43 -43.48 27.91 2.24
C ILE A 43 -42.71 29.17 1.82
N TRP A 44 -43.43 30.16 1.27
CA TRP A 44 -42.82 31.39 0.79
C TRP A 44 -42.29 32.27 1.91
N MET A 45 -42.99 32.34 3.03
CA MET A 45 -42.67 33.26 4.11
C MET A 45 -41.62 32.74 5.09
N SER A 46 -41.54 31.45 5.30
CA SER A 46 -40.61 30.88 6.32
C SER A 46 -39.59 29.91 5.77
N VAL A 47 -39.97 29.05 4.82
CA VAL A 47 -39.06 28.00 4.33
C VAL A 47 -38.01 28.55 3.36
N ILE A 48 -38.46 29.36 2.39
CA ILE A 48 -37.53 29.89 1.37
C ILE A 48 -36.48 30.81 1.97
N PRO A 49 -36.80 31.80 2.85
CA PRO A 49 -35.78 32.61 3.50
C PRO A 49 -34.79 31.77 4.33
N SER A 50 -35.28 30.75 5.05
CA SER A 50 -34.42 29.85 5.82
C SER A 50 -33.50 29.04 4.90
N LEU A 51 -33.99 28.55 3.75
CA LEU A 51 -33.22 27.87 2.73
C LEU A 51 -32.09 28.72 2.19
N VAL A 52 -32.42 29.94 1.73
CA VAL A 52 -31.46 30.88 1.16
C VAL A 52 -30.33 31.15 2.17
N LEU A 53 -30.72 31.38 3.44
CA LEU A 53 -29.75 31.69 4.49
C LEU A 53 -28.88 30.44 4.84
N LEU A 54 -29.50 29.27 5.00
CA LEU A 54 -28.77 28.01 5.28
C LEU A 54 -27.83 27.65 4.15
N LEU A 55 -28.28 27.65 2.91
CA LEU A 55 -27.43 27.31 1.75
C LEU A 55 -26.35 28.37 1.53
N GLY A 56 -26.69 29.64 1.63
CA GLY A 56 -25.79 30.77 1.42
C GLY A 56 -24.62 30.74 2.43
N VAL A 57 -24.93 30.73 3.72
CA VAL A 57 -23.92 30.79 4.78
C VAL A 57 -23.09 29.52 4.82
N ASN A 58 -23.73 28.33 4.81
CA ASN A 58 -23.00 27.07 4.81
C ASN A 58 -22.16 26.88 3.53
N GLY A 59 -22.65 27.29 2.37
CA GLY A 59 -21.92 27.30 1.11
C GLY A 59 -20.68 28.18 1.13
N LEU A 60 -20.80 29.39 1.69
CA LEU A 60 -19.67 30.32 1.86
C LEU A 60 -18.63 29.75 2.82
N LEU A 61 -19.05 29.23 3.97
CA LEU A 61 -18.15 28.62 4.95
C LEU A 61 -17.44 27.38 4.38
N ALA A 62 -18.18 26.48 3.74
CA ALA A 62 -17.61 25.32 3.07
C ALA A 62 -16.61 25.74 1.97
N SER A 63 -16.94 26.79 1.21
CA SER A 63 -16.03 27.33 0.19
C SER A 63 -14.71 27.81 0.79
N ARG A 64 -14.75 28.49 1.96
CA ARG A 64 -13.55 28.92 2.70
C ARG A 64 -12.75 27.74 3.27
N LEU A 65 -13.43 26.71 3.77
CA LEU A 65 -12.76 25.50 4.26
C LEU A 65 -12.07 24.71 3.13
N PHE A 66 -12.60 24.78 1.91
CA PHE A 66 -11.99 24.14 0.74
C PHE A 66 -10.81 24.91 0.15
N GLU A 67 -10.69 26.22 0.42
CA GLU A 67 -9.68 27.06 -0.19
C GLU A 67 -8.22 26.58 -0.01
N PRO A 68 -7.79 26.13 1.17
CA PRO A 68 -6.44 25.54 1.33
C PRO A 68 -6.24 24.28 0.46
N ILE A 69 -7.30 23.47 0.30
CA ILE A 69 -7.25 22.25 -0.55
C ILE A 69 -7.08 22.65 -2.02
N ARG A 70 -7.80 23.67 -2.46
CA ARG A 70 -7.66 24.24 -3.79
C ARG A 70 -6.23 24.70 -4.07
N ARG A 71 -5.63 25.42 -3.12
CA ARG A 71 -4.25 25.93 -3.23
C ARG A 71 -3.24 24.80 -3.30
N PHE A 72 -3.42 23.74 -2.50
CA PHE A 72 -2.59 22.54 -2.56
C PHE A 72 -2.72 21.83 -3.92
N LEU A 73 -3.93 21.57 -4.39
CA LEU A 73 -4.16 20.93 -5.68
C LEU A 73 -3.65 21.77 -6.86
N GLY A 74 -3.61 23.08 -6.71
CA GLY A 74 -2.98 24.01 -7.65
C GLY A 74 -1.45 24.08 -7.57
N GLY A 75 -0.82 23.40 -6.58
CA GLY A 75 0.61 23.39 -6.40
C GLY A 75 1.19 24.63 -5.67
N GLU A 76 0.33 25.44 -5.04
CA GLU A 76 0.75 26.67 -4.33
C GLU A 76 1.32 26.41 -2.93
N ILE A 77 0.91 25.32 -2.28
CA ILE A 77 1.34 24.94 -0.91
C ILE A 77 1.74 23.46 -0.83
N ALA A 78 2.59 23.11 0.14
CA ALA A 78 3.05 21.74 0.37
C ALA A 78 1.98 20.86 1.05
N PHE A 79 2.11 19.54 0.93
CA PHE A 79 1.16 18.57 1.53
C PHE A 79 1.18 18.64 3.06
N GLU A 80 2.34 18.83 3.65
CA GLU A 80 2.55 18.89 5.10
C GLU A 80 1.77 20.04 5.76
N GLU A 81 1.61 21.17 5.04
CA GLU A 81 0.85 22.32 5.53
C GLU A 81 -0.66 22.09 5.55
N ILE A 82 -1.15 21.26 4.61
CA ILE A 82 -2.58 21.02 4.47
C ILE A 82 -3.05 19.77 5.19
N GLU A 83 -2.19 18.81 5.47
CA GLU A 83 -2.55 17.52 6.02
C GLU A 83 -3.45 17.61 7.26
N ARG A 84 -3.10 18.47 8.21
CA ARG A 84 -3.91 18.70 9.41
C ARG A 84 -5.31 19.24 9.10
N ARG A 85 -5.44 20.13 8.12
CA ARG A 85 -6.75 20.67 7.71
C ARG A 85 -7.57 19.64 6.95
N LEU A 86 -6.92 18.83 6.13
CA LEU A 86 -7.55 17.70 5.44
C LEU A 86 -8.16 16.71 6.44
N THR A 87 -7.37 16.26 7.42
CA THR A 87 -7.83 15.29 8.42
C THR A 87 -8.95 15.84 9.30
N GLN A 88 -9.00 17.15 9.55
CA GLN A 88 -10.01 17.81 10.37
C GLN A 88 -11.23 18.31 9.55
N LEU A 89 -11.19 18.22 8.23
CA LEU A 89 -12.23 18.76 7.36
C LEU A 89 -13.66 18.27 7.71
N PRO A 90 -13.91 16.97 7.95
CA PRO A 90 -15.25 16.51 8.35
C PRO A 90 -15.73 17.13 9.66
N LEU A 91 -14.85 17.20 10.66
CA LEU A 91 -15.15 17.75 11.97
C LEU A 91 -15.45 19.26 11.91
N LEU A 92 -14.62 20.00 11.20
CA LEU A 92 -14.79 21.46 11.05
C LEU A 92 -16.08 21.78 10.28
N THR A 93 -16.35 21.09 9.18
CA THR A 93 -17.56 21.29 8.40
C THR A 93 -18.80 20.97 9.23
N ALA A 94 -18.84 19.80 9.87
CA ALA A 94 -19.98 19.38 10.70
C ALA A 94 -20.23 20.33 11.87
N ARG A 95 -19.17 20.78 12.54
CA ARG A 95 -19.26 21.74 13.64
C ARG A 95 -19.89 23.06 13.21
N TRP A 96 -19.45 23.62 12.09
CA TRP A 96 -20.00 24.87 11.59
C TRP A 96 -21.43 24.76 11.12
N VAL A 97 -21.78 23.68 10.41
CA VAL A 97 -23.14 23.42 9.96
C VAL A 97 -24.10 23.30 11.16
N ALA A 98 -23.69 22.55 12.20
CA ALA A 98 -24.48 22.38 13.42
C ALA A 98 -24.64 23.68 14.21
N ILE A 99 -23.58 24.46 14.40
CA ILE A 99 -23.64 25.76 15.11
C ILE A 99 -24.58 26.70 14.39
N PHE A 100 -24.45 26.78 13.06
CA PHE A 100 -25.29 27.69 12.29
C PHE A 100 -26.75 27.24 12.27
N ALA A 101 -27.02 25.93 12.17
CA ALA A 101 -28.37 25.39 12.31
C ALA A 101 -28.96 25.74 13.69
N PHE A 102 -28.22 25.51 14.77
CA PHE A 102 -28.63 25.91 16.11
C PHE A 102 -29.01 27.37 16.21
N LEU A 103 -28.13 28.28 15.76
CA LEU A 103 -28.37 29.71 15.84
C LEU A 103 -29.59 30.12 15.03
N LEU A 104 -29.75 29.58 13.82
CA LEU A 104 -30.88 29.94 12.95
C LEU A 104 -32.21 29.45 13.54
N TYR A 105 -32.27 28.18 14.00
CA TYR A 105 -33.51 27.64 14.55
C TYR A 105 -33.85 28.24 15.91
N ALA A 106 -32.87 28.51 16.76
CA ALA A 106 -33.06 29.21 18.02
C ALA A 106 -33.58 30.64 17.79
N TYR A 107 -33.00 31.36 16.87
CA TYR A 107 -33.45 32.71 16.50
C TYR A 107 -34.86 32.68 15.92
N ARG A 108 -35.11 31.85 14.92
CA ARG A 108 -36.43 31.76 14.27
C ARG A 108 -37.55 31.41 15.24
N ASN A 109 -37.32 30.43 16.10
CA ASN A 109 -38.34 29.99 17.05
C ASN A 109 -38.52 30.98 18.20
N SER A 110 -37.47 31.72 18.63
CA SER A 110 -37.60 32.77 19.62
C SER A 110 -38.40 34.01 19.12
N LEU A 111 -38.32 34.29 17.82
CA LEU A 111 -39.09 35.40 17.22
C LEU A 111 -40.61 35.23 17.44
N SER A 112 -41.11 34.00 17.41
CA SER A 112 -42.55 33.73 17.63
C SER A 112 -43.06 34.12 19.02
N TRP A 113 -42.16 34.33 20.00
CA TRP A 113 -42.54 34.74 21.36
C TRP A 113 -42.51 36.27 21.56
N TRP A 114 -41.76 36.98 20.69
CA TRP A 114 -41.55 38.43 20.84
C TRP A 114 -42.41 39.28 19.87
N LEU A 115 -42.85 38.66 18.77
CA LEU A 115 -43.60 39.37 17.74
C LEU A 115 -45.12 39.04 17.86
N PRO A 116 -46.03 40.01 17.62
CA PRO A 116 -47.46 39.73 17.63
C PRO A 116 -47.84 38.75 16.52
N PRO A 117 -48.86 37.88 16.74
CA PRO A 117 -49.28 36.87 15.77
C PRO A 117 -49.57 37.41 14.36
N SER A 118 -49.97 38.71 14.27
CA SER A 118 -50.21 39.40 13.00
C SER A 118 -48.92 39.74 12.21
N ALA A 119 -47.79 39.82 12.88
CA ALA A 119 -46.48 40.11 12.26
C ALA A 119 -45.69 38.85 11.87
N VAL A 120 -46.09 37.67 12.38
CA VAL A 120 -45.41 36.42 12.19
C VAL A 120 -46.37 35.39 11.57
N VAL A 121 -46.74 35.64 10.31
CA VAL A 121 -47.61 34.74 9.55
C VAL A 121 -46.94 33.38 9.42
N GLY A 122 -47.60 32.33 9.97
CA GLY A 122 -47.12 30.97 9.88
C GLY A 122 -46.21 30.47 11.03
N LEU A 123 -45.80 31.34 11.98
CA LEU A 123 -45.05 30.94 13.16
C LEU A 123 -46.00 30.94 14.40
N GLN A 124 -46.58 29.78 14.74
CA GLN A 124 -47.19 29.60 16.07
C GLN A 124 -46.05 29.40 17.09
N ALA A 125 -46.20 30.04 18.29
CA ALA A 125 -45.24 29.83 19.37
C ALA A 125 -45.20 28.32 19.71
N PRO A 126 -44.03 27.64 19.56
CA PRO A 126 -43.92 26.25 19.91
C PRO A 126 -44.09 26.05 21.41
N ALA A 127 -44.52 24.88 21.83
CA ALA A 127 -44.41 24.50 23.23
C ALA A 127 -42.94 24.60 23.66
N ILE A 128 -42.69 24.95 24.93
CA ILE A 128 -41.31 25.08 25.44
C ILE A 128 -40.50 23.81 25.22
N ALA A 129 -41.19 22.64 25.37
CA ALA A 129 -40.54 21.32 25.13
C ALA A 129 -40.09 21.14 23.69
N ASP A 130 -40.93 21.53 22.70
CA ASP A 130 -40.55 21.51 21.26
C ASP A 130 -39.40 22.43 20.98
N TYR A 131 -39.44 23.64 21.54
CA TYR A 131 -38.33 24.59 21.34
C TYR A 131 -37.00 24.01 21.84
N ILE A 132 -37.01 23.44 23.05
CA ILE A 132 -35.82 22.82 23.64
C ILE A 132 -35.37 21.60 22.80
N ALA A 133 -36.32 20.77 22.38
CA ALA A 133 -36.00 19.58 21.58
C ALA A 133 -35.37 19.92 20.24
N VAL A 134 -36.00 20.86 19.50
CA VAL A 134 -35.44 21.31 18.20
C VAL A 134 -34.04 21.93 18.36
N CYS A 135 -33.83 22.76 19.40
CA CYS A 135 -32.56 23.38 19.65
C CYS A 135 -31.45 22.40 20.09
N LEU A 136 -31.78 21.28 20.69
CA LEU A 136 -30.81 20.27 21.15
C LEU A 136 -30.63 19.14 20.13
N LEU A 137 -31.70 18.57 19.62
CA LEU A 137 -31.64 17.35 18.79
C LEU A 137 -31.24 17.65 17.35
N LEU A 138 -31.77 18.71 16.76
CA LEU A 138 -31.51 19.04 15.35
C LEU A 138 -30.02 19.34 15.05
N PRO A 139 -29.30 20.18 15.84
CA PRO A 139 -27.87 20.39 15.62
C PRO A 139 -27.02 19.13 15.77
N VAL A 140 -27.38 18.23 16.69
CA VAL A 140 -26.69 16.95 16.87
C VAL A 140 -26.88 16.06 15.63
N TYR A 141 -28.09 16.04 15.08
CA TYR A 141 -28.39 15.32 13.83
C TYR A 141 -27.63 15.93 12.65
N TYR A 142 -27.64 17.26 12.48
CA TYR A 142 -26.89 17.98 11.45
C TYR A 142 -25.39 17.71 11.53
N PHE A 143 -24.85 17.75 12.76
CA PHE A 143 -23.44 17.44 12.99
C PHE A 143 -23.09 16.04 12.53
N THR A 144 -23.83 15.04 13.00
CA THR A 144 -23.55 13.63 12.75
C THR A 144 -23.66 13.29 11.27
N TYR A 145 -24.75 13.70 10.63
CA TYR A 145 -24.94 13.50 9.20
C TYR A 145 -23.82 14.14 8.38
N THR A 146 -23.58 15.44 8.60
CA THR A 146 -22.54 16.17 7.85
C THR A 146 -21.14 15.57 8.05
N TYR A 147 -20.84 15.15 9.28
CA TYR A 147 -19.56 14.51 9.59
C TYR A 147 -19.34 13.26 8.73
N PHE A 148 -20.29 12.35 8.63
CA PHE A 148 -20.14 11.11 7.88
C PHE A 148 -20.16 11.32 6.36
N VAL A 149 -21.00 12.21 5.88
CA VAL A 149 -21.05 12.59 4.45
C VAL A 149 -19.72 13.20 3.98
N VAL A 150 -19.18 14.14 4.77
CA VAL A 150 -17.88 14.77 4.45
C VAL A 150 -16.72 13.82 4.69
N SER A 151 -16.84 12.84 5.60
CA SER A 151 -15.85 11.78 5.77
C SER A 151 -15.76 10.86 4.53
N ASP A 152 -16.90 10.50 3.93
CA ASP A 152 -16.91 9.76 2.65
C ASP A 152 -16.29 10.58 1.51
N TYR A 153 -16.57 11.88 1.48
CA TYR A 153 -15.90 12.78 0.53
C TYR A 153 -14.39 12.83 0.74
N LEU A 154 -13.94 12.97 2.00
CA LEU A 154 -12.51 12.98 2.34
C LEU A 154 -11.82 11.68 1.90
N ALA A 155 -12.45 10.53 2.09
CA ALA A 155 -11.91 9.25 1.64
C ALA A 155 -11.67 9.23 0.11
N ASN A 156 -12.62 9.77 -0.67
CA ASN A 156 -12.45 9.90 -2.13
C ASN A 156 -11.34 10.89 -2.49
N LEU A 157 -11.26 12.02 -1.79
CA LEU A 157 -10.23 13.02 -2.00
C LEU A 157 -8.83 12.49 -1.66
N CYS A 158 -8.68 11.75 -0.55
CA CYS A 158 -7.42 11.11 -0.17
C CYS A 158 -6.99 10.07 -1.19
N THR A 159 -7.92 9.26 -1.72
CA THR A 159 -7.63 8.32 -2.81
C THR A 159 -7.13 9.06 -4.06
N PHE A 160 -7.81 10.14 -4.45
CA PHE A 160 -7.42 10.98 -5.59
C PHE A 160 -6.02 11.60 -5.42
N ILE A 161 -5.73 12.13 -4.22
CA ILE A 161 -4.41 12.69 -3.90
C ILE A 161 -3.35 11.58 -3.95
N PHE A 162 -3.63 10.42 -3.37
CA PHE A 162 -2.71 9.29 -3.36
C PHE A 162 -2.38 8.79 -4.77
N GLU A 163 -3.38 8.59 -5.63
CA GLU A 163 -3.20 8.15 -7.02
C GLU A 163 -2.34 9.12 -7.85
N ARG A 164 -2.40 10.41 -7.53
CA ARG A 164 -1.64 11.45 -8.26
C ARG A 164 -0.26 11.76 -7.66
N THR A 165 -0.07 11.58 -6.37
CA THR A 165 1.14 12.03 -5.64
C THR A 165 1.89 10.92 -4.93
N GLY A 166 1.27 9.75 -4.73
CA GLY A 166 1.78 8.69 -3.86
C GLY A 166 1.78 9.07 -2.36
N ARG A 167 1.25 10.24 -1.98
CA ARG A 167 1.27 10.72 -0.59
C ARG A 167 0.04 10.24 0.17
N ASN A 168 0.25 9.79 1.40
CA ASN A 168 -0.77 9.35 2.33
C ASN A 168 -0.86 10.28 3.54
N LEU A 169 -2.03 10.25 4.22
CA LEU A 169 -2.20 10.89 5.52
C LEU A 169 -1.33 10.17 6.58
N THR A 170 -0.69 10.96 7.44
CA THR A 170 0.12 10.46 8.58
C THR A 170 -0.47 10.87 9.94
N LEU A 171 -1.40 11.84 9.96
CA LEU A 171 -2.01 12.36 11.18
C LEU A 171 -3.35 11.67 11.44
N TYR A 172 -3.48 11.04 12.62
CA TYR A 172 -4.65 10.31 13.07
C TYR A 172 -5.20 10.91 14.36
N PHE A 173 -6.42 11.48 14.30
CA PHE A 173 -7.05 12.17 15.45
C PHE A 173 -8.35 11.51 15.91
N GLY A 174 -8.96 10.66 15.09
CA GLY A 174 -10.24 10.04 15.38
C GLY A 174 -10.09 8.70 16.10
N ARG A 175 -11.13 8.34 16.86
CA ARG A 175 -11.31 6.98 17.38
C ARG A 175 -12.46 6.31 16.65
N TYR A 176 -12.21 5.18 16.02
CA TYR A 176 -13.23 4.41 15.28
C TYR A 176 -14.43 4.05 16.18
N ALA A 177 -14.15 3.54 17.39
CA ALA A 177 -15.19 3.21 18.36
C ALA A 177 -16.07 4.42 18.73
N THR A 178 -15.46 5.59 18.93
CA THR A 178 -16.22 6.82 19.24
C THR A 178 -17.13 7.23 18.07
N LYS A 179 -16.62 7.17 16.84
CA LYS A 179 -17.41 7.44 15.63
C LYS A 179 -18.63 6.51 15.54
N LEU A 180 -18.40 5.23 15.75
CA LEU A 180 -19.46 4.20 15.70
C LEU A 180 -20.50 4.39 16.80
N ILE A 181 -20.07 4.59 18.05
CA ILE A 181 -20.98 4.80 19.20
C ILE A 181 -21.83 6.05 18.99
N VAL A 182 -21.21 7.18 18.63
CA VAL A 182 -21.92 8.44 18.38
C VAL A 182 -22.93 8.26 17.24
N ALA A 183 -22.53 7.62 16.14
CA ALA A 183 -23.45 7.34 15.03
C ALA A 183 -24.66 6.53 15.47
N LEU A 184 -24.44 5.42 16.18
CA LEU A 184 -25.53 4.53 16.65
C LEU A 184 -26.45 5.25 17.64
N LEU A 185 -25.90 6.00 18.60
CA LEU A 185 -26.69 6.75 19.57
C LEU A 185 -27.56 7.83 18.91
N VAL A 186 -26.96 8.64 18.04
CA VAL A 186 -27.69 9.74 17.36
C VAL A 186 -28.77 9.18 16.44
N VAL A 187 -28.47 8.16 15.65
CA VAL A 187 -29.41 7.54 14.72
C VAL A 187 -30.60 6.90 15.45
N SER A 188 -30.38 6.37 16.67
CA SER A 188 -31.43 5.69 17.44
C SER A 188 -32.20 6.66 18.36
N ILE A 189 -31.50 7.56 19.06
CA ILE A 189 -32.09 8.36 20.13
C ILE A 189 -32.80 9.60 19.58
N VAL A 190 -32.24 10.28 18.56
CA VAL A 190 -32.79 11.55 18.08
C VAL A 190 -34.23 11.40 17.54
N PRO A 191 -34.55 10.43 16.66
CA PRO A 191 -35.90 10.25 16.19
C PRO A 191 -36.88 9.85 17.30
N LEU A 192 -36.44 8.95 18.21
CA LEU A 192 -37.27 8.53 19.35
C LEU A 192 -37.60 9.72 20.27
N ALA A 193 -36.61 10.55 20.55
CA ALA A 193 -36.78 11.75 21.36
C ALA A 193 -37.74 12.76 20.72
N ALA A 194 -37.68 12.95 19.40
CA ALA A 194 -38.60 13.81 18.65
C ALA A 194 -40.04 13.31 18.78
N ILE A 195 -40.30 12.03 18.53
CA ILE A 195 -41.61 11.43 18.67
C ILE A 195 -42.18 11.53 20.12
N ILE A 196 -41.31 11.34 21.12
CA ILE A 196 -41.69 11.52 22.51
C ILE A 196 -42.14 12.97 22.81
N VAL A 197 -41.36 13.94 22.27
CA VAL A 197 -41.72 15.36 22.43
C VAL A 197 -43.07 15.65 21.81
N ASP A 198 -43.37 15.13 20.61
CA ASP A 198 -44.64 15.32 19.93
C ASP A 198 -45.83 14.74 20.74
N LEU A 199 -45.63 13.57 21.38
CA LEU A 199 -46.61 12.96 22.24
C LEU A 199 -47.03 13.86 23.42
N PHE A 200 -46.11 14.66 23.93
CA PHE A 200 -46.37 15.56 25.05
C PHE A 200 -46.73 17.00 24.63
N SER A 201 -46.36 17.41 23.45
CA SER A 201 -46.53 18.79 23.00
C SER A 201 -47.82 19.04 22.24
N TYR A 202 -48.35 18.01 21.60
CA TYR A 202 -49.55 18.12 20.75
C TYR A 202 -50.67 17.21 21.17
N THR A 203 -51.90 17.48 20.71
CA THR A 203 -53.11 16.68 20.99
C THR A 203 -54.02 16.58 19.74
N GLY A 204 -54.81 15.51 19.66
CA GLY A 204 -55.77 15.30 18.60
C GLY A 204 -55.16 15.06 17.22
N GLU A 205 -55.84 15.54 16.16
CA GLU A 205 -55.40 15.33 14.77
C GLU A 205 -54.01 15.94 14.48
N ARG A 206 -53.64 17.01 15.14
CA ARG A 206 -52.34 17.63 14.99
C ARG A 206 -51.22 16.75 15.53
N GLN A 207 -51.44 16.11 16.68
CA GLN A 207 -50.47 15.16 17.24
C GLN A 207 -50.18 14.01 16.27
N GLN A 208 -51.24 13.44 15.68
CA GLN A 208 -51.12 12.34 14.72
C GLN A 208 -50.31 12.80 13.47
N ALA A 209 -50.61 14.00 12.97
CA ALA A 209 -49.90 14.54 11.79
C ALA A 209 -48.41 14.77 12.06
N GLU A 210 -48.04 15.39 13.19
CA GLU A 210 -46.63 15.65 13.54
C GLU A 210 -45.87 14.34 13.78
N ILE A 211 -46.43 13.36 14.51
CA ILE A 211 -45.82 12.03 14.71
C ILE A 211 -45.59 11.32 13.38
N VAL A 212 -46.52 11.35 12.44
CA VAL A 212 -46.36 10.73 11.12
C VAL A 212 -45.22 11.37 10.34
N VAL A 213 -45.11 12.71 10.40
CA VAL A 213 -44.04 13.45 9.73
C VAL A 213 -42.69 13.16 10.34
N ASP A 214 -42.59 13.17 11.67
CA ASP A 214 -41.35 12.88 12.36
C ASP A 214 -40.95 11.41 12.19
N ALA A 215 -41.87 10.48 12.18
CA ALA A 215 -41.59 9.09 11.87
C ALA A 215 -41.12 8.90 10.42
N ALA A 216 -41.75 9.54 9.44
CA ALA A 216 -41.34 9.48 8.05
C ALA A 216 -39.96 10.12 7.85
N SER A 217 -39.73 11.31 8.45
CA SER A 217 -38.45 12.00 8.45
C SER A 217 -37.35 11.18 9.09
N ALA A 218 -37.65 10.51 10.19
CA ALA A 218 -36.77 9.61 10.89
C ALA A 218 -36.37 8.42 10.02
N VAL A 219 -37.29 7.77 9.33
CA VAL A 219 -37.01 6.63 8.43
C VAL A 219 -36.10 7.06 7.28
N ILE A 220 -36.40 8.20 6.64
CA ILE A 220 -35.58 8.75 5.55
C ILE A 220 -34.18 9.11 6.07
N GLY A 221 -34.11 9.88 7.14
CA GLY A 221 -32.85 10.32 7.73
C GLY A 221 -32.00 9.16 8.26
N LEU A 222 -32.63 8.15 8.89
CA LEU A 222 -31.99 6.92 9.35
C LEU A 222 -31.37 6.15 8.17
N THR A 223 -32.12 5.96 7.09
CA THR A 223 -31.67 5.22 5.91
C THR A 223 -30.45 5.90 5.27
N ILE A 224 -30.52 7.21 5.07
CA ILE A 224 -29.42 7.99 4.49
C ILE A 224 -28.20 8.01 5.42
N SER A 225 -28.43 8.22 6.73
CA SER A 225 -27.35 8.23 7.72
C SER A 225 -26.70 6.85 7.83
N ALA A 226 -27.47 5.77 7.87
CA ALA A 226 -26.96 4.41 7.89
C ALA A 226 -26.11 4.09 6.66
N TYR A 227 -26.53 4.55 5.47
CA TYR A 227 -25.76 4.40 4.25
C TYR A 227 -24.38 5.07 4.37
N PHE A 228 -24.32 6.36 4.76
CA PHE A 228 -23.05 7.08 4.86
C PHE A 228 -22.18 6.59 6.02
N VAL A 229 -22.78 6.24 7.16
CA VAL A 229 -22.06 5.64 8.31
C VAL A 229 -21.42 4.33 7.87
N SER A 230 -22.20 3.43 7.29
CA SER A 230 -21.70 2.14 6.79
C SER A 230 -20.57 2.34 5.79
N ARG A 231 -20.76 3.23 4.83
CA ARG A 231 -19.76 3.52 3.79
C ARG A 231 -18.48 4.14 4.36
N SER A 232 -18.61 5.09 5.29
CA SER A 232 -17.46 5.76 5.93
C SER A 232 -16.64 4.80 6.82
N LEU A 233 -17.29 3.81 7.45
CA LEU A 233 -16.65 2.87 8.35
C LEU A 233 -16.12 1.62 7.63
N LEU A 234 -16.89 1.04 6.69
CA LEU A 234 -16.55 -0.24 6.05
C LEU A 234 -15.64 -0.07 4.83
N ARG A 235 -15.72 1.05 4.12
CA ARG A 235 -14.92 1.26 2.91
C ARG A 235 -13.41 1.24 3.15
N PRO A 236 -12.85 1.91 4.16
CA PRO A 236 -11.42 1.84 4.47
C PRO A 236 -10.95 0.40 4.75
N ILE A 237 -11.76 -0.37 5.48
CA ILE A 237 -11.48 -1.78 5.77
C ILE A 237 -11.44 -2.60 4.48
N GLY A 238 -12.42 -2.40 3.59
CA GLY A 238 -12.46 -3.08 2.29
C GLY A 238 -11.29 -2.74 1.37
N VAL A 239 -10.81 -1.50 1.40
CA VAL A 239 -9.60 -1.09 0.66
C VAL A 239 -8.37 -1.81 1.18
N LEU A 240 -8.19 -1.83 2.50
CA LEU A 240 -7.06 -2.50 3.14
C LEU A 240 -7.09 -4.02 2.90
N SER A 241 -8.27 -4.65 3.03
CA SER A 241 -8.44 -6.09 2.78
C SER A 241 -8.03 -6.49 1.36
N ARG A 242 -8.47 -5.73 0.34
CA ARG A 242 -8.05 -5.99 -1.05
C ARG A 242 -6.55 -5.83 -1.26
N ALA A 243 -5.94 -4.82 -0.63
CA ALA A 243 -4.49 -4.64 -0.70
C ALA A 243 -3.74 -5.83 -0.06
N MET A 244 -4.22 -6.33 1.09
CA MET A 244 -3.66 -7.52 1.75
C MET A 244 -3.75 -8.78 0.86
N THR A 245 -4.87 -8.98 0.16
CA THR A 245 -5.02 -10.11 -0.77
C THR A 245 -4.00 -10.05 -1.90
N ARG A 246 -3.77 -8.89 -2.52
CA ARG A 246 -2.75 -8.71 -3.56
C ARG A 246 -1.34 -9.02 -3.06
N VAL A 247 -1.01 -8.59 -1.83
CA VAL A 247 0.29 -8.93 -1.21
C VAL A 247 0.43 -10.43 -0.98
N ALA A 248 -0.65 -11.11 -0.55
CA ALA A 248 -0.65 -12.57 -0.39
C ALA A 248 -0.46 -13.30 -1.73
N GLU A 249 -0.86 -12.70 -2.85
CA GLU A 249 -0.61 -13.17 -4.22
C GLU A 249 0.80 -12.81 -4.75
N GLY A 250 1.63 -12.18 -3.92
CA GLY A 250 3.02 -11.82 -4.26
C GLY A 250 3.23 -10.41 -4.82
N ASP A 251 2.21 -9.59 -4.92
CA ASP A 251 2.32 -8.20 -5.40
C ASP A 251 2.81 -7.27 -4.29
N LEU A 252 4.11 -7.05 -4.23
CA LEU A 252 4.76 -6.14 -3.27
C LEU A 252 4.79 -4.67 -3.75
N GLU A 253 4.29 -4.38 -4.96
CA GLU A 253 4.18 -3.00 -5.46
C GLU A 253 2.89 -2.32 -4.98
N VAL A 254 1.97 -3.08 -4.40
CA VAL A 254 0.69 -2.56 -3.92
C VAL A 254 0.89 -1.60 -2.75
N ARG A 255 0.20 -0.45 -2.80
CA ARG A 255 0.09 0.48 -1.70
C ARG A 255 -1.38 0.83 -1.48
N ALA A 256 -1.82 0.81 -0.24
CA ALA A 256 -3.19 1.17 0.12
C ALA A 256 -3.30 2.67 0.42
N PRO A 257 -4.25 3.40 -0.17
CA PRO A 257 -4.51 4.79 0.22
C PRO A 257 -5.04 4.85 1.65
N VAL A 258 -4.50 5.76 2.45
CA VAL A 258 -4.99 6.05 3.80
C VAL A 258 -6.20 6.98 3.67
N THR A 259 -7.39 6.41 3.82
CA THR A 259 -8.67 7.09 3.57
C THR A 259 -9.42 7.47 4.84
N SER A 260 -8.90 7.11 6.02
CA SER A 260 -9.48 7.42 7.32
C SER A 260 -8.43 8.04 8.26
N ASN A 261 -8.88 8.86 9.19
CA ASN A 261 -8.04 9.53 10.19
C ASN A 261 -8.12 8.91 11.59
N ASP A 262 -8.46 7.62 11.68
CA ASP A 262 -8.62 6.85 12.91
C ASP A 262 -7.69 5.62 12.93
N GLU A 263 -7.96 4.65 13.83
CA GLU A 263 -7.17 3.43 13.99
C GLU A 263 -7.06 2.62 12.68
N ILE A 264 -8.09 2.67 11.82
CA ILE A 264 -8.06 1.99 10.52
C ILE A 264 -7.08 2.68 9.57
N GLY A 265 -7.05 4.02 9.58
CA GLY A 265 -6.04 4.79 8.84
C GLY A 265 -4.62 4.49 9.34
N ALA A 266 -4.42 4.45 10.66
CA ALA A 266 -3.15 4.08 11.27
C ALA A 266 -2.72 2.65 10.91
N LEU A 267 -3.67 1.70 10.90
CA LEU A 267 -3.42 0.32 10.48
C LEU A 267 -2.99 0.26 9.00
N THR A 268 -3.67 1.02 8.14
CA THR A 268 -3.30 1.11 6.71
C THR A 268 -1.90 1.70 6.53
N GLY A 269 -1.53 2.72 7.31
CA GLY A 269 -0.18 3.29 7.29
C GLY A 269 0.89 2.28 7.72
N ARG A 270 0.64 1.50 8.79
CA ARG A 270 1.54 0.42 9.26
C ARG A 270 1.65 -0.71 8.24
N PHE A 271 0.54 -1.06 7.59
CA PHE A 271 0.54 -2.03 6.48
C PHE A 271 1.46 -1.56 5.34
N ASN A 272 1.35 -0.32 4.89
CA ASN A 272 2.22 0.22 3.83
C ASN A 272 3.70 0.20 4.24
N ALA A 273 4.02 0.53 5.51
CA ALA A 273 5.39 0.46 6.02
C ALA A 273 5.93 -0.99 6.06
N MET A 274 5.07 -1.95 6.41
CA MET A 274 5.44 -3.38 6.37
C MET A 274 5.75 -3.84 4.93
N ILE A 275 4.94 -3.44 3.94
CA ILE A 275 5.19 -3.78 2.53
C ILE A 275 6.52 -3.19 2.04
N GLU A 276 6.81 -1.94 2.40
CA GLU A 276 8.11 -1.34 2.05
C GLU A 276 9.28 -2.15 2.61
N GLY A 277 9.21 -2.56 3.88
CA GLY A 277 10.24 -3.42 4.47
C GLY A 277 10.34 -4.81 3.81
N LEU A 278 9.22 -5.40 3.36
CA LEU A 278 9.25 -6.65 2.59
C LEU A 278 9.90 -6.45 1.22
N ARG A 279 9.59 -5.35 0.55
CA ARG A 279 10.17 -4.98 -0.74
C ARG A 279 11.68 -4.77 -0.66
N GLU A 280 12.14 -4.01 0.34
CA GLU A 280 13.57 -3.83 0.59
C GLU A 280 14.29 -5.17 0.82
N ARG A 281 13.68 -6.07 1.59
CA ARG A 281 14.24 -7.42 1.80
C ARG A 281 14.29 -8.24 0.52
N GLU A 282 13.26 -8.18 -0.33
CA GLU A 282 13.26 -8.91 -1.60
C GLU A 282 14.28 -8.32 -2.58
N GLN A 283 14.43 -7.00 -2.66
CA GLN A 283 15.49 -6.35 -3.45
C GLN A 283 16.90 -6.74 -2.97
N LEU A 284 17.09 -6.79 -1.65
CA LEU A 284 18.33 -7.30 -1.08
C LEU A 284 18.56 -8.77 -1.48
N ARG A 285 17.53 -9.61 -1.36
CA ARG A 285 17.59 -11.02 -1.75
C ARG A 285 17.92 -11.21 -3.22
N GLU A 286 17.27 -10.49 -4.12
CA GLU A 286 17.56 -10.51 -5.55
C GLU A 286 18.99 -10.04 -5.87
N THR A 287 19.43 -8.97 -5.20
CA THR A 287 20.79 -8.44 -5.37
C THR A 287 21.81 -9.46 -4.89
N PHE A 288 21.64 -10.04 -3.70
CA PHE A 288 22.55 -11.06 -3.18
C PHE A 288 22.44 -12.39 -3.93
N GLY A 289 21.28 -12.74 -4.47
CA GLY A 289 21.09 -13.95 -5.29
C GLY A 289 21.93 -13.94 -6.58
N ARG A 290 22.38 -12.77 -7.04
CA ARG A 290 23.35 -12.67 -8.14
C ARG A 290 24.78 -13.02 -7.75
N TYR A 291 25.10 -12.99 -6.45
CA TYR A 291 26.45 -13.25 -5.93
C TYR A 291 26.61 -14.63 -5.29
N VAL A 292 25.51 -15.33 -5.01
CA VAL A 292 25.51 -16.67 -4.40
C VAL A 292 24.56 -17.56 -5.19
N ASP A 293 25.02 -18.75 -5.59
CA ASP A 293 24.15 -19.71 -6.28
C ASP A 293 22.96 -20.08 -5.37
N GLU A 294 21.74 -19.95 -5.91
CA GLU A 294 20.50 -20.14 -5.14
C GLU A 294 20.39 -21.55 -4.53
N SER A 295 20.94 -22.56 -5.19
CA SER A 295 20.97 -23.93 -4.72
C SER A 295 21.86 -24.10 -3.49
N VAL A 296 22.98 -23.37 -3.44
CA VAL A 296 23.90 -23.34 -2.28
C VAL A 296 23.23 -22.61 -1.11
N ALA A 297 22.62 -21.45 -1.35
CA ALA A 297 21.89 -20.70 -0.33
C ALA A 297 20.75 -21.53 0.28
N ALA A 298 19.96 -22.22 -0.55
CA ALA A 298 18.86 -23.09 -0.10
C ALA A 298 19.37 -24.26 0.75
N THR A 299 20.50 -24.84 0.39
CA THR A 299 21.13 -25.97 1.14
C THR A 299 21.64 -25.49 2.50
N ILE A 300 22.33 -24.37 2.55
CA ILE A 300 22.80 -23.75 3.81
C ILE A 300 21.59 -23.41 4.72
N LEU A 301 20.52 -22.85 4.21
CA LEU A 301 19.31 -22.54 4.98
C LEU A 301 18.59 -23.80 5.50
N ARG A 302 18.55 -24.89 4.73
CA ARG A 302 17.99 -26.17 5.17
C ARG A 302 18.82 -26.78 6.30
N ARG A 303 20.15 -26.76 6.20
CA ARG A 303 21.06 -27.24 7.25
C ARG A 303 20.94 -26.43 8.54
N GLN A 304 20.86 -25.09 8.46
CA GLN A 304 20.64 -24.24 9.65
C GLN A 304 19.31 -24.54 10.36
N LYS A 305 18.26 -24.93 9.63
CA LYS A 305 16.96 -25.27 10.22
C LYS A 305 16.96 -26.65 10.88
N SER A 306 17.72 -27.64 10.34
CA SER A 306 17.74 -28.99 10.86
C SER A 306 18.64 -29.17 12.09
N GLU A 307 19.67 -28.33 12.26
CA GLU A 307 20.69 -28.48 13.32
C GLU A 307 20.62 -27.45 14.47
N GLY A 308 19.49 -26.76 14.61
CA GLY A 308 19.25 -25.85 15.76
C GLY A 308 20.25 -24.71 15.92
N GLY A 309 20.87 -24.26 14.83
CA GLY A 309 21.74 -23.07 14.81
C GLY A 309 23.16 -23.22 15.34
N GLN A 310 23.58 -24.40 15.79
CA GLN A 310 24.93 -24.65 16.31
C GLN A 310 25.83 -25.50 15.36
N GLY A 311 25.29 -26.08 14.28
CA GLY A 311 25.97 -27.02 13.39
C GLY A 311 26.87 -26.44 12.30
N ALA A 312 26.91 -25.14 12.12
CA ALA A 312 27.56 -24.47 10.96
C ALA A 312 29.10 -24.41 11.00
N ARG A 313 29.79 -25.06 11.99
CA ARG A 313 31.24 -24.99 12.13
C ARG A 313 31.98 -26.30 11.90
N SER A 314 31.29 -27.41 11.66
CA SER A 314 31.95 -28.69 11.38
C SER A 314 32.08 -28.92 9.87
N GLY A 315 33.29 -29.00 9.36
CA GLY A 315 33.55 -29.41 7.98
C GLY A 315 32.98 -30.81 7.71
N GLU A 316 32.26 -30.98 6.61
CA GLU A 316 31.73 -32.27 6.14
C GLU A 316 32.74 -32.90 5.19
N THR A 317 33.18 -34.12 5.51
CA THR A 317 34.05 -34.88 4.61
C THR A 317 33.21 -35.71 3.64
N GLY A 318 33.50 -35.57 2.36
CA GLY A 318 32.79 -36.29 1.31
C GLY A 318 33.66 -36.49 0.08
N GLU A 319 33.13 -37.22 -0.89
CA GLU A 319 33.77 -37.37 -2.20
C GLU A 319 33.14 -36.41 -3.19
N ALA A 320 33.95 -35.66 -3.96
CA ALA A 320 33.49 -34.74 -4.98
C ALA A 320 34.40 -34.79 -6.20
N THR A 321 33.83 -34.34 -7.33
CA THR A 321 34.63 -34.02 -8.51
C THR A 321 34.76 -32.53 -8.62
N ILE A 322 35.97 -32.04 -8.71
CA ILE A 322 36.36 -30.66 -8.76
C ILE A 322 36.71 -30.26 -10.18
N LEU A 323 36.23 -29.14 -10.64
CA LEU A 323 36.53 -28.55 -11.94
C LEU A 323 37.08 -27.14 -11.74
N PHE A 324 38.26 -26.89 -12.26
CA PHE A 324 38.82 -25.55 -12.47
C PHE A 324 38.82 -25.21 -13.94
N SER A 325 38.47 -23.99 -14.30
CA SER A 325 38.62 -23.48 -15.66
C SER A 325 39.29 -22.13 -15.65
N ASP A 326 40.00 -21.81 -16.74
CA ASP A 326 40.72 -20.56 -16.94
C ASP A 326 40.72 -20.19 -18.43
N ILE A 327 40.84 -18.90 -18.77
CA ILE A 327 40.93 -18.44 -20.16
C ILE A 327 42.38 -18.44 -20.61
N ALA A 328 42.69 -19.14 -21.70
CA ALA A 328 44.04 -19.19 -22.24
C ALA A 328 44.48 -17.84 -22.81
N GLY A 329 45.56 -17.28 -22.24
CA GLY A 329 46.10 -16.00 -22.71
C GLY A 329 45.31 -14.74 -22.37
N PHE A 330 44.47 -14.81 -21.33
CA PHE A 330 43.62 -13.69 -20.92
C PHE A 330 44.38 -12.38 -20.69
N THR A 331 45.53 -12.40 -20.04
CA THR A 331 46.36 -11.18 -19.82
C THR A 331 46.68 -10.45 -21.12
N THR A 332 47.03 -11.19 -22.15
CA THR A 332 47.33 -10.61 -23.48
C THR A 332 46.07 -10.03 -24.12
N ILE A 333 44.93 -10.73 -24.00
CA ILE A 333 43.66 -10.25 -24.53
C ILE A 333 43.22 -8.97 -23.81
N ALA A 334 43.40 -8.90 -22.50
CA ALA A 334 43.04 -7.76 -21.67
C ALA A 334 43.83 -6.47 -22.02
N GLU A 335 45.01 -6.60 -22.55
CA GLU A 335 45.85 -5.43 -23.00
C GLU A 335 45.28 -4.74 -24.24
N TYR A 336 44.46 -5.43 -25.04
CA TYR A 336 43.91 -4.88 -26.30
C TYR A 336 42.47 -4.36 -26.16
N LEU A 337 41.82 -4.58 -25.03
CA LEU A 337 40.42 -4.19 -24.81
C LEU A 337 40.33 -3.02 -23.82
N THR A 338 39.33 -2.16 -24.00
CA THR A 338 38.96 -1.21 -22.96
C THR A 338 38.37 -1.95 -21.76
N PRO A 339 38.40 -1.37 -20.54
CA PRO A 339 37.82 -2.00 -19.36
C PRO A 339 36.35 -2.40 -19.52
N ALA A 340 35.56 -1.60 -20.24
CA ALA A 340 34.16 -1.91 -20.48
C ALA A 340 33.96 -3.11 -21.43
N GLU A 341 34.74 -3.15 -22.53
CA GLU A 341 34.73 -4.26 -23.48
C GLU A 341 35.20 -5.57 -22.85
N LEU A 342 36.27 -5.47 -22.03
CA LEU A 342 36.78 -6.62 -21.29
C LEU A 342 35.74 -7.22 -20.35
N VAL A 343 35.06 -6.40 -19.53
CA VAL A 343 33.98 -6.84 -18.62
C VAL A 343 32.82 -7.40 -19.41
N GLY A 344 32.43 -6.82 -20.53
CA GLY A 344 31.39 -7.32 -21.42
C GLY A 344 31.70 -8.72 -21.96
N ALA A 345 32.90 -8.90 -22.52
CA ALA A 345 33.38 -10.15 -23.07
C ALA A 345 33.50 -11.25 -21.99
N LEU A 346 34.02 -10.88 -20.80
CA LEU A 346 34.17 -11.81 -19.68
C LEU A 346 32.79 -12.28 -19.14
N ASN A 347 31.83 -11.38 -18.98
CA ASN A 347 30.48 -11.75 -18.54
C ASN A 347 29.78 -12.69 -19.52
N ASP A 348 29.85 -12.39 -20.84
CA ASP A 348 29.27 -13.23 -21.89
C ASP A 348 29.95 -14.63 -21.93
N TYR A 349 31.27 -14.68 -21.72
CA TYR A 349 32.02 -15.92 -21.59
C TYR A 349 31.61 -16.72 -20.35
N LEU A 350 31.57 -16.10 -19.18
CA LEU A 350 31.22 -16.75 -17.93
C LEU A 350 29.79 -17.32 -17.98
N GLU A 351 28.84 -16.59 -18.56
CA GLU A 351 27.48 -17.09 -18.77
C GLU A 351 27.45 -18.35 -19.64
N THR A 352 28.27 -18.37 -20.70
CA THR A 352 28.42 -19.52 -21.59
C THR A 352 29.01 -20.74 -20.88
N VAL A 353 29.96 -20.54 -19.96
CA VAL A 353 30.61 -21.62 -19.21
C VAL A 353 29.73 -22.12 -18.05
N LEU A 354 28.95 -21.25 -17.45
CA LEU A 354 28.07 -21.60 -16.33
C LEU A 354 26.93 -22.54 -16.73
N ALA A 355 26.37 -22.37 -17.93
CA ALA A 355 25.21 -23.16 -18.37
C ALA A 355 25.49 -24.67 -18.38
N PRO A 356 26.56 -25.21 -19.00
CA PRO A 356 26.85 -26.63 -18.98
C PRO A 356 27.17 -27.17 -17.57
N ILE A 357 27.80 -26.37 -16.70
CA ILE A 357 28.08 -26.82 -15.31
C ILE A 357 26.75 -27.05 -14.58
N ARG A 358 25.79 -26.12 -14.70
CA ARG A 358 24.49 -26.25 -14.06
C ARG A 358 23.64 -27.39 -14.65
N GLU A 359 23.61 -27.50 -15.97
CA GLU A 359 22.90 -28.60 -16.66
C GLU A 359 23.33 -29.98 -16.24
N HIS A 360 24.61 -30.15 -15.93
CA HIS A 360 25.15 -31.44 -15.42
C HIS A 360 25.16 -31.52 -13.89
N GLY A 361 24.46 -30.63 -13.14
CA GLY A 361 24.33 -30.68 -11.70
C GLY A 361 25.57 -30.23 -10.91
N GLY A 362 26.44 -29.45 -11.53
CA GLY A 362 27.59 -28.85 -10.88
C GLY A 362 27.21 -27.53 -10.16
N VAL A 363 27.97 -27.21 -9.15
CA VAL A 363 27.84 -25.98 -8.34
C VAL A 363 29.09 -25.14 -8.50
N VAL A 364 28.93 -23.87 -8.86
CA VAL A 364 30.04 -22.91 -8.94
C VAL A 364 30.21 -22.24 -7.57
N HIS A 365 31.43 -22.35 -7.00
CA HIS A 365 31.77 -21.78 -5.69
C HIS A 365 32.24 -20.33 -5.78
N THR A 366 33.10 -20.03 -6.74
CA THR A 366 33.68 -18.71 -6.89
C THR A 366 34.29 -18.51 -8.28
N PHE A 367 34.38 -17.26 -8.69
CA PHE A 367 35.20 -16.85 -9.82
C PHE A 367 36.59 -16.47 -9.33
N ILE A 368 37.60 -16.90 -10.03
CA ILE A 368 39.03 -16.66 -9.70
C ILE A 368 39.65 -15.94 -10.89
N GLY A 369 39.61 -14.60 -10.85
CA GLY A 369 40.04 -13.80 -12.00
C GLY A 369 39.14 -14.04 -13.21
N ASP A 370 39.72 -14.56 -14.28
CA ASP A 370 39.07 -14.96 -15.53
C ASP A 370 38.60 -16.44 -15.56
N GLY A 371 38.87 -17.17 -14.48
CA GLY A 371 38.47 -18.56 -14.32
C GLY A 371 37.39 -18.79 -13.30
N LEU A 372 37.02 -20.05 -13.10
CA LEU A 372 36.05 -20.46 -12.10
C LEU A 372 36.44 -21.77 -11.40
N PHE A 373 35.91 -21.92 -10.19
CA PHE A 373 35.94 -23.10 -9.39
C PHE A 373 34.55 -23.69 -9.21
N ALA A 374 34.34 -24.91 -9.67
CA ALA A 374 33.09 -25.65 -9.54
C ALA A 374 33.29 -27.04 -8.95
N SER A 375 32.24 -27.62 -8.41
CA SER A 375 32.19 -28.97 -7.89
C SER A 375 30.94 -29.72 -8.30
N PHE A 376 31.03 -31.03 -8.28
CA PHE A 376 29.94 -32.01 -8.48
C PHE A 376 29.90 -32.95 -7.29
N ASN A 377 28.71 -33.26 -6.77
CA ASN A 377 28.40 -34.08 -5.60
C ASN A 377 28.51 -33.37 -4.23
N MET A 378 29.08 -32.20 -4.15
CA MET A 378 29.09 -31.38 -2.92
C MET A 378 28.96 -29.89 -3.28
N PRO A 379 28.11 -29.11 -2.64
CA PRO A 379 27.19 -29.46 -1.54
C PRO A 379 25.90 -30.16 -1.97
N LEU A 380 25.68 -30.30 -3.27
CA LEU A 380 24.52 -31.00 -3.85
C LEU A 380 24.89 -32.39 -4.32
N ALA A 381 24.12 -33.40 -3.92
CA ALA A 381 24.33 -34.77 -4.36
C ALA A 381 24.16 -34.86 -5.89
N CYS A 382 25.12 -35.52 -6.54
CA CYS A 382 25.15 -35.77 -7.97
C CYS A 382 25.61 -37.19 -8.24
N GLU A 383 24.72 -38.04 -8.71
CA GLU A 383 25.08 -39.40 -9.12
C GLU A 383 26.03 -39.33 -10.32
N SER A 384 27.05 -40.21 -10.35
CA SER A 384 28.04 -40.21 -11.43
C SER A 384 28.74 -38.86 -11.65
N HIS A 385 29.07 -38.16 -10.56
CA HIS A 385 29.66 -36.81 -10.58
C HIS A 385 30.92 -36.66 -11.42
N ALA A 386 31.77 -37.69 -11.50
CA ALA A 386 32.96 -37.68 -12.36
C ALA A 386 32.57 -37.61 -13.86
N VAL A 387 31.56 -38.38 -14.28
CA VAL A 387 31.05 -38.38 -15.65
C VAL A 387 30.35 -37.04 -15.95
N ALA A 388 29.59 -36.54 -15.01
CA ALA A 388 28.90 -35.24 -15.12
C ALA A 388 29.90 -34.08 -15.34
N ALA A 389 30.98 -34.06 -14.56
CA ALA A 389 32.04 -33.06 -14.68
C ALA A 389 32.75 -33.11 -16.05
N VAL A 390 33.06 -34.29 -16.53
CA VAL A 390 33.67 -34.45 -17.85
C VAL A 390 32.73 -34.04 -18.99
N ARG A 391 31.45 -34.42 -18.90
CA ARG A 391 30.43 -33.95 -19.88
C ARG A 391 30.31 -32.46 -19.90
N ALA A 392 30.21 -31.83 -18.72
CA ALA A 392 30.19 -30.38 -18.60
C ALA A 392 31.42 -29.73 -19.26
N ALA A 393 32.61 -30.26 -19.02
CA ALA A 393 33.83 -29.76 -19.63
C ALA A 393 33.83 -29.89 -21.16
N LEU A 394 33.33 -31.00 -21.70
CA LEU A 394 33.22 -31.17 -23.17
C LEU A 394 32.20 -30.21 -23.77
N ASP A 395 31.07 -29.98 -23.12
CA ASP A 395 30.05 -29.05 -23.57
C ASP A 395 30.53 -27.60 -23.49
N ILE A 396 31.30 -27.25 -22.44
CA ILE A 396 31.99 -25.95 -22.36
C ILE A 396 32.91 -25.76 -23.57
N GLN A 397 33.75 -26.74 -23.89
CA GLN A 397 34.65 -26.62 -25.04
C GLN A 397 33.92 -26.47 -26.36
N ARG A 398 32.78 -27.12 -26.56
CA ARG A 398 31.91 -26.96 -27.75
C ARG A 398 31.30 -25.59 -27.78
N ALA A 399 30.71 -25.11 -26.67
CA ALA A 399 30.05 -23.83 -26.57
C ALA A 399 31.02 -22.67 -26.82
N VAL A 400 32.16 -22.69 -26.14
CA VAL A 400 33.22 -21.67 -26.28
C VAL A 400 33.85 -21.69 -27.67
N GLY A 401 34.12 -22.88 -28.21
CA GLY A 401 34.75 -23.03 -29.53
C GLY A 401 33.85 -22.63 -30.72
N SER A 402 32.53 -22.50 -30.51
CA SER A 402 31.55 -22.19 -31.55
C SER A 402 31.18 -20.72 -31.69
N ARG A 403 31.69 -19.84 -30.81
CA ARG A 403 31.31 -18.40 -30.77
C ARG A 403 32.45 -17.49 -30.39
N THR A 404 32.24 -16.20 -30.59
CA THR A 404 33.06 -15.09 -30.10
C THR A 404 32.31 -14.31 -29.02
N PHE A 405 32.99 -13.55 -28.21
CA PHE A 405 32.48 -12.94 -26.98
C PHE A 405 32.58 -11.42 -27.01
N GLY A 406 31.61 -10.76 -26.40
CA GLY A 406 31.53 -9.30 -26.34
C GLY A 406 31.26 -8.65 -27.70
N ASP A 407 31.09 -7.34 -27.70
CA ASP A 407 30.80 -6.54 -28.90
C ASP A 407 31.93 -6.56 -29.95
N GLN A 408 33.17 -6.79 -29.50
CA GLN A 408 34.35 -6.89 -30.35
C GLN A 408 34.58 -8.28 -30.97
N GLY A 409 33.74 -9.26 -30.63
CA GLY A 409 33.84 -10.60 -31.18
C GLY A 409 35.13 -11.35 -30.83
N VAL A 410 35.59 -11.25 -29.60
CA VAL A 410 36.85 -11.85 -29.13
C VAL A 410 36.75 -13.36 -29.07
N ALA A 411 37.68 -14.08 -29.67
CA ALA A 411 37.78 -15.52 -29.52
C ALA A 411 38.51 -15.88 -28.21
N LEU A 412 37.82 -16.60 -27.34
CA LEU A 412 38.39 -17.06 -26.07
C LEU A 412 38.55 -18.60 -26.11
N ALA A 413 39.60 -19.09 -25.53
CA ALA A 413 39.87 -20.51 -25.41
C ALA A 413 39.97 -20.90 -23.94
N THR A 414 39.32 -21.99 -23.54
CA THR A 414 39.21 -22.42 -22.15
C THR A 414 40.11 -23.63 -21.86
N ARG A 415 40.86 -23.58 -20.76
CA ARG A 415 41.55 -24.73 -20.18
C ARG A 415 40.78 -25.24 -18.99
N ILE A 416 40.70 -26.54 -18.81
CA ILE A 416 39.93 -27.17 -17.75
C ILE A 416 40.76 -28.27 -17.10
N GLY A 417 40.81 -28.25 -15.77
CA GLY A 417 41.39 -29.31 -14.95
C GLY A 417 40.33 -29.99 -14.07
N ILE A 418 40.26 -31.34 -14.07
CA ILE A 418 39.25 -32.08 -13.33
C ILE A 418 39.94 -33.11 -12.45
N SER A 419 39.53 -33.17 -11.18
CA SER A 419 39.99 -34.18 -10.22
C SER A 419 38.85 -34.68 -9.35
N THR A 420 38.83 -35.99 -9.12
CA THR A 420 37.83 -36.67 -8.25
C THR A 420 38.53 -37.22 -7.01
N GLY A 421 37.93 -37.07 -5.85
CA GLY A 421 38.43 -37.64 -4.61
C GLY A 421 37.85 -36.99 -3.34
N PRO A 422 38.42 -37.33 -2.17
CA PRO A 422 37.94 -36.79 -0.90
C PRO A 422 38.17 -35.29 -0.78
N VAL A 423 37.18 -34.58 -0.24
CA VAL A 423 37.21 -33.16 0.06
C VAL A 423 36.56 -32.91 1.42
N ILE A 424 36.87 -31.73 1.99
CA ILE A 424 36.20 -31.20 3.18
C ILE A 424 35.42 -29.98 2.76
N GLY A 425 34.09 -30.03 2.86
CA GLY A 425 33.21 -28.90 2.60
C GLY A 425 32.80 -28.20 3.89
N GLY A 426 32.78 -26.87 3.90
CA GLY A 426 32.33 -26.12 5.06
C GLY A 426 32.33 -24.62 4.87
N ASP A 427 31.70 -23.95 5.81
CA ASP A 427 31.69 -22.50 5.87
C ASP A 427 33.02 -21.96 6.42
N ILE A 428 33.81 -21.34 5.57
CA ILE A 428 35.12 -20.77 5.90
C ILE A 428 35.06 -19.25 5.81
N GLY A 429 35.50 -18.58 6.89
CA GLY A 429 35.53 -17.15 6.94
C GLY A 429 35.74 -16.60 8.34
N ALA A 430 35.58 -15.27 8.49
CA ALA A 430 35.73 -14.59 9.75
C ALA A 430 34.57 -13.60 9.98
N GLY A 431 34.02 -13.61 11.19
CA GLY A 431 32.95 -12.70 11.60
C GLY A 431 31.66 -12.89 10.78
N LYS A 432 31.25 -11.85 10.05
CA LYS A 432 30.04 -11.87 9.20
C LYS A 432 30.29 -12.30 7.74
N ARG A 433 31.56 -12.54 7.36
CA ARG A 433 31.93 -12.98 6.02
C ARG A 433 32.28 -14.46 6.06
N MET A 434 31.33 -15.28 5.68
CA MET A 434 31.47 -16.74 5.56
C MET A 434 31.23 -17.10 4.09
N ASN A 435 32.02 -18.03 3.57
CA ASN A 435 31.85 -18.58 2.23
C ASN A 435 31.90 -20.10 2.33
N PHE A 436 30.92 -20.79 1.74
CA PHE A 436 31.00 -22.24 1.63
C PHE A 436 32.03 -22.61 0.57
N THR A 437 33.02 -23.39 0.93
CA THR A 437 34.06 -23.83 0.00
C THR A 437 34.50 -25.26 0.30
N LEU A 438 35.21 -25.82 -0.65
CA LEU A 438 35.77 -27.18 -0.53
C LEU A 438 37.28 -27.09 -0.41
N LEU A 439 37.85 -27.87 0.49
CA LEU A 439 39.29 -27.98 0.74
C LEU A 439 39.75 -29.44 0.57
N GLY A 440 41.02 -29.62 0.20
CA GLY A 440 41.66 -30.93 0.10
C GLY A 440 42.62 -31.01 -1.06
N ASP A 441 43.40 -32.10 -1.08
CA ASP A 441 44.38 -32.36 -2.16
C ASP A 441 43.70 -32.51 -3.52
N THR A 442 42.46 -33.00 -3.54
CA THR A 442 41.64 -33.10 -4.76
C THR A 442 41.42 -31.74 -5.42
N VAL A 443 41.17 -30.70 -4.60
CA VAL A 443 40.98 -29.32 -5.08
C VAL A 443 42.27 -28.78 -5.66
N ASN A 444 43.38 -28.93 -4.94
CA ASN A 444 44.69 -28.50 -5.39
C ASN A 444 45.15 -29.21 -6.67
N LEU A 445 44.83 -30.51 -6.79
CA LEU A 445 45.19 -31.30 -7.98
C LEU A 445 44.40 -30.82 -9.20
N ALA A 446 43.10 -30.54 -9.07
CA ALA A 446 42.30 -30.00 -10.17
C ALA A 446 42.85 -28.66 -10.69
N ALA A 447 43.24 -27.75 -9.78
CA ALA A 447 43.86 -26.47 -10.14
C ALA A 447 45.19 -26.69 -10.89
N ARG A 448 46.06 -27.58 -10.40
CA ARG A 448 47.32 -27.94 -11.09
C ARG A 448 47.08 -28.57 -12.46
N LEU A 449 46.08 -29.40 -12.63
CA LEU A 449 45.71 -29.98 -13.93
C LEU A 449 45.24 -28.92 -14.92
N GLU A 450 44.52 -27.89 -14.46
CA GLU A 450 44.16 -26.75 -15.30
C GLU A 450 45.42 -26.05 -15.83
N GLU A 451 46.39 -25.72 -14.95
CA GLU A 451 47.64 -25.04 -15.32
C GLU A 451 48.53 -25.91 -16.27
N LEU A 452 48.56 -27.22 -16.03
CA LEU A 452 49.35 -28.14 -16.86
C LEU A 452 48.84 -28.22 -18.31
N ASN A 453 47.59 -27.90 -18.63
CA ASN A 453 47.13 -27.80 -20.01
C ASN A 453 48.03 -26.85 -20.86
N LYS A 454 48.62 -25.82 -20.23
CA LYS A 454 49.53 -24.91 -20.94
C LYS A 454 50.81 -25.62 -21.42
N GLN A 455 51.33 -26.54 -20.62
CA GLN A 455 52.56 -27.29 -20.91
C GLN A 455 52.32 -28.37 -21.94
N TYR A 456 51.19 -29.06 -21.87
CA TYR A 456 50.86 -30.20 -22.75
C TYR A 456 50.12 -29.78 -24.03
N GLY A 457 49.74 -28.47 -24.17
CA GLY A 457 48.97 -27.98 -25.32
C GLY A 457 47.54 -28.58 -25.39
N THR A 458 47.03 -29.01 -24.25
CA THR A 458 45.69 -29.59 -24.14
C THR A 458 44.65 -28.56 -23.66
N ARG A 459 43.36 -28.89 -23.74
CA ARG A 459 42.29 -28.06 -23.26
C ARG A 459 41.58 -28.64 -22.04
N ILE A 460 41.61 -29.95 -21.86
CA ILE A 460 41.05 -30.65 -20.72
C ILE A 460 42.08 -31.68 -20.23
N LEU A 461 42.39 -31.61 -18.94
CA LEU A 461 43.16 -32.64 -18.24
C LEU A 461 42.35 -33.20 -17.06
N VAL A 462 42.38 -34.52 -16.88
CA VAL A 462 41.65 -35.19 -15.81
C VAL A 462 42.63 -36.03 -14.96
N SER A 463 42.34 -36.18 -13.67
CA SER A 463 43.11 -37.08 -12.80
C SER A 463 42.79 -38.54 -13.12
N GLN A 464 43.67 -39.47 -12.71
CA GLN A 464 43.45 -40.91 -12.85
C GLN A 464 42.15 -41.36 -12.12
N SER A 465 41.84 -40.73 -10.99
CA SER A 465 40.63 -41.04 -10.21
C SER A 465 39.32 -40.50 -10.85
N THR A 466 39.41 -39.59 -11.82
CA THR A 466 38.27 -39.13 -12.62
C THR A 466 37.97 -40.04 -13.81
N ARG A 467 38.96 -40.74 -14.29
CA ARG A 467 38.89 -41.65 -15.45
C ARG A 467 38.11 -42.92 -15.11
#